data_8255d3634f6c93847ddcea6de50094cb
#
_entry.id   8255d3634f6c93847ddcea6de50094cb
#
_cell.length_a   1.000
_cell.length_b   1.000
_cell.length_c   1.000
_cell.angle_alpha   90.00
_cell.angle_beta   90.00
_cell.angle_gamma   90.00
#
_symmetry.space_group_name_H-M   'P 1'
#
loop_
_entity.id
_entity.type
_entity.pdbx_description
1 polymer ?
#
loop_
_entity_poly.entity_id
_entity_poly.type
_entity_poly.pdbx_seq_one_letter_code
_entity_poly.pdbx_strand_id
1 'polypeptide(L)'
;MEASVKHGFAQGAFNVNAVAQAKAAIQVHEMFRSAAILQGADLANGFMGGRCDFMNATLEDKKKGAENIAGAVKKYGEDSPIPIVLHLDHGRDFDSCAAAIAGGYTSVMIDGSSLAFDENVELTREVVKYAHARGVSVEGELGVLAGVEDHVFSEGSTYTNPLKAVEFFRKTGVDALAISYGTMHGASKGKNVKLRKEIAVAIRECLNHEGIFGALVSHGSSTVPAYIVDEINGLGGTLTGTYGIAVSELQEAARCGINKINVDTDIRLAVTRNMKEFFAGNPEKRNSSSIGAIYELLESKREQFDPRVFLTPIMDTVMTG
;
A
#
# COMPACT_ATOMS: atom_id res chain seq x y z
N MET A 1 12.37 -0.49 8.52
CA MET A 1 12.95 0.49 7.58
C MET A 1 14.47 0.68 7.78
N GLU A 2 14.98 0.78 9.01
CA GLU A 2 16.44 0.93 9.24
C GLU A 2 17.29 -0.15 8.55
N ALA A 3 16.88 -1.42 8.67
CA ALA A 3 17.59 -2.53 8.01
C ALA A 3 17.57 -2.38 6.48
N SER A 4 16.45 -1.97 5.89
CA SER A 4 16.36 -1.78 4.44
C SER A 4 17.23 -0.63 3.94
N VAL A 5 17.31 0.47 4.68
CA VAL A 5 18.25 1.57 4.36
C VAL A 5 19.70 1.12 4.50
N LYS A 6 20.04 0.44 5.61
CA LYS A 6 21.40 0.02 5.91
C LYS A 6 21.94 -1.03 4.93
N HIS A 7 21.09 -1.95 4.49
CA HIS A 7 21.50 -3.10 3.68
C HIS A 7 21.08 -3.01 2.20
N GLY A 8 20.44 -1.90 1.78
CA GLY A 8 20.13 -1.63 0.38
C GLY A 8 19.07 -2.57 -0.23
N PHE A 9 18.00 -2.87 0.50
CA PHE A 9 16.86 -3.62 -0.01
C PHE A 9 15.54 -2.88 0.20
N ALA A 10 14.50 -3.28 -0.51
CA ALA A 10 13.16 -2.76 -0.31
C ALA A 10 12.24 -3.80 0.33
N GLN A 11 11.39 -3.33 1.26
CA GLN A 11 10.32 -4.11 1.86
C GLN A 11 9.03 -3.89 1.08
N GLY A 12 8.36 -4.97 0.68
CA GLY A 12 7.00 -4.90 0.12
C GLY A 12 6.01 -4.43 1.18
N ALA A 13 5.08 -3.56 0.79
CA ALA A 13 3.99 -3.08 1.62
C ALA A 13 2.67 -3.34 0.90
N PHE A 14 1.79 -4.12 1.51
CA PHE A 14 0.63 -4.71 0.86
C PHE A 14 -0.68 -4.20 1.47
N ASN A 15 -1.56 -3.66 0.61
CA ASN A 15 -2.85 -3.16 1.05
C ASN A 15 -3.77 -4.31 1.46
N VAL A 16 -4.38 -4.16 2.64
CA VAL A 16 -5.33 -5.09 3.23
C VAL A 16 -6.68 -4.39 3.41
N ASN A 17 -7.56 -4.60 2.47
CA ASN A 17 -8.89 -3.99 2.43
C ASN A 17 -9.97 -4.89 3.07
N ALA A 18 -9.58 -6.08 3.56
CA ALA A 18 -10.45 -7.03 4.22
C ALA A 18 -9.67 -7.94 5.18
N VAL A 19 -10.37 -8.48 6.17
CA VAL A 19 -9.79 -9.36 7.21
C VAL A 19 -9.06 -10.57 6.62
N ALA A 20 -9.61 -11.17 5.56
CA ALA A 20 -8.99 -12.33 4.89
C ALA A 20 -7.64 -11.98 4.26
N GLN A 21 -7.49 -10.79 3.71
CA GLN A 21 -6.22 -10.32 3.13
C GLN A 21 -5.15 -10.14 4.21
N ALA A 22 -5.52 -9.59 5.38
CA ALA A 22 -4.59 -9.43 6.50
C ALA A 22 -4.03 -10.79 6.96
N LYS A 23 -4.90 -11.79 7.16
CA LYS A 23 -4.49 -13.15 7.50
C LYS A 23 -3.50 -13.72 6.49
N ALA A 24 -3.84 -13.61 5.22
CA ALA A 24 -3.02 -14.12 4.13
C ALA A 24 -1.65 -13.47 4.04
N ALA A 25 -1.62 -12.14 4.09
CA ALA A 25 -0.37 -11.39 4.02
C ALA A 25 0.56 -11.79 5.17
N ILE A 26 0.04 -11.90 6.41
CA ILE A 26 0.84 -12.36 7.55
C ILE A 26 1.41 -13.76 7.29
N GLN A 27 0.56 -14.71 6.89
CA GLN A 27 1.00 -16.11 6.68
C GLN A 27 2.06 -16.23 5.56
N VAL A 28 1.93 -15.46 4.49
CA VAL A 28 2.96 -15.46 3.42
C VAL A 28 4.28 -14.88 3.94
N HIS A 29 4.24 -13.76 4.66
CA HIS A 29 5.47 -13.20 5.24
C HIS A 29 6.14 -14.16 6.24
N GLU A 30 5.37 -14.91 7.02
CA GLU A 30 5.89 -15.98 7.89
C GLU A 30 6.61 -17.07 7.10
N MET A 31 6.02 -17.53 5.97
CA MET A 31 6.65 -18.53 5.10
C MET A 31 8.02 -18.06 4.60
N PHE A 32 8.15 -16.78 4.25
CA PHE A 32 9.41 -16.19 3.79
C PHE A 32 10.29 -15.67 4.93
N ARG A 33 9.84 -15.76 6.19
CA ARG A 33 10.53 -15.19 7.36
C ARG A 33 10.89 -13.72 7.18
N SER A 34 10.00 -12.98 6.56
CA SER A 34 10.17 -11.56 6.25
C SER A 34 9.26 -10.69 7.13
N ALA A 35 9.75 -9.52 7.51
CA ALA A 35 8.89 -8.53 8.16
C ALA A 35 7.71 -8.16 7.25
N ALA A 36 6.53 -7.92 7.84
CA ALA A 36 5.33 -7.56 7.10
C ALA A 36 5.00 -6.07 7.29
N ILE A 37 4.76 -5.36 6.17
CA ILE A 37 4.11 -4.05 6.17
C ILE A 37 2.73 -4.23 5.55
N LEU A 38 1.70 -4.19 6.38
CA LEU A 38 0.30 -4.24 5.96
C LEU A 38 -0.25 -2.82 5.91
N GLN A 39 -1.00 -2.49 4.87
CA GLN A 39 -1.50 -1.14 4.67
C GLN A 39 -3.02 -1.12 4.68
N GLY A 40 -3.62 -0.19 5.42
CA GLY A 40 -5.03 0.14 5.32
C GLY A 40 -5.17 1.57 4.82
N ALA A 41 -5.79 1.73 3.64
CA ALA A 41 -6.04 3.06 3.09
C ALA A 41 -7.18 3.78 3.83
N ASP A 42 -7.25 5.08 3.69
CA ASP A 42 -8.29 5.91 4.33
C ASP A 42 -9.72 5.46 3.93
N LEU A 43 -9.91 5.11 2.64
CA LEU A 43 -11.19 4.56 2.18
C LEU A 43 -11.48 3.15 2.70
N ALA A 44 -10.45 2.31 2.86
CA ALA A 44 -10.61 0.98 3.46
C ALA A 44 -11.05 1.10 4.93
N ASN A 45 -10.53 2.07 5.66
CA ASN A 45 -10.98 2.38 7.02
C ASN A 45 -12.48 2.77 7.02
N GLY A 46 -12.91 3.63 6.11
CA GLY A 46 -14.33 3.99 5.96
C GLY A 46 -15.23 2.79 5.73
N PHE A 47 -14.85 1.91 4.80
CA PHE A 47 -15.59 0.68 4.49
C PHE A 47 -15.60 -0.30 5.67
N MET A 48 -14.46 -0.56 6.28
CA MET A 48 -14.32 -1.46 7.42
C MET A 48 -15.00 -0.95 8.70
N GLY A 49 -15.32 0.36 8.75
CA GLY A 49 -16.16 0.97 9.78
C GLY A 49 -17.66 0.64 9.63
N GLY A 50 -18.03 0.01 8.51
CA GLY A 50 -19.39 -0.40 8.20
C GLY A 50 -20.16 0.60 7.33
N ARG A 51 -19.48 1.59 6.76
CA ARG A 51 -20.09 2.58 5.87
C ARG A 51 -20.15 2.06 4.43
N CYS A 52 -21.34 1.78 3.91
CA CYS A 52 -21.51 1.35 2.51
C CYS A 52 -21.07 2.47 1.53
N ASP A 53 -21.42 3.72 1.83
CA ASP A 53 -20.92 4.91 1.13
C ASP A 53 -19.59 5.36 1.75
N PHE A 54 -18.55 4.55 1.56
CA PHE A 54 -17.24 4.75 2.19
C PHE A 54 -16.47 5.97 1.64
N MET A 55 -16.84 6.48 0.46
CA MET A 55 -16.29 7.73 -0.07
C MET A 55 -16.65 8.93 0.81
N ASN A 56 -17.81 8.87 1.48
CA ASN A 56 -18.34 9.87 2.39
C ASN A 56 -18.31 9.39 3.86
N ALA A 57 -17.36 8.52 4.21
CA ALA A 57 -17.19 8.04 5.57
C ALA A 57 -16.83 9.18 6.53
N THR A 58 -17.49 9.20 7.69
CA THR A 58 -17.16 10.13 8.76
C THR A 58 -15.84 9.76 9.45
N LEU A 59 -15.26 10.67 10.21
CA LEU A 59 -14.06 10.40 11.00
C LEU A 59 -14.27 9.24 11.99
N GLU A 60 -15.49 9.12 12.56
CA GLU A 60 -15.85 8.03 13.46
C GLU A 60 -15.92 6.68 12.73
N ASP A 61 -16.51 6.64 11.51
CA ASP A 61 -16.49 5.45 10.66
C ASP A 61 -15.05 5.01 10.37
N LYS A 62 -14.18 5.95 9.99
CA LYS A 62 -12.77 5.68 9.71
C LYS A 62 -12.02 5.17 10.93
N LYS A 63 -12.22 5.75 12.09
CA LYS A 63 -11.63 5.30 13.35
C LYS A 63 -12.07 3.88 13.68
N LYS A 64 -13.37 3.60 13.62
CA LYS A 64 -13.92 2.25 13.85
C LYS A 64 -13.36 1.24 12.85
N GLY A 65 -13.22 1.63 11.58
CA GLY A 65 -12.60 0.78 10.57
C GLY A 65 -11.13 0.50 10.84
N ALA A 66 -10.38 1.51 11.27
CA ALA A 66 -9.00 1.35 11.69
C ALA A 66 -8.88 0.37 12.88
N GLU A 67 -9.76 0.48 13.88
CA GLU A 67 -9.84 -0.47 14.99
C GLU A 67 -10.16 -1.91 14.51
N ASN A 68 -11.06 -2.07 13.54
CA ASN A 68 -11.40 -3.37 12.98
C ASN A 68 -10.23 -4.00 12.21
N ILE A 69 -9.52 -3.22 11.39
CA ILE A 69 -8.34 -3.70 10.66
C ILE A 69 -7.21 -4.03 11.64
N ALA A 70 -6.92 -3.14 12.58
CA ALA A 70 -5.90 -3.37 13.61
C ALA A 70 -6.22 -4.60 14.47
N GLY A 71 -7.48 -4.79 14.85
CA GLY A 71 -7.96 -5.98 15.56
C GLY A 71 -7.74 -7.27 14.76
N ALA A 72 -7.98 -7.24 13.45
CA ALA A 72 -7.72 -8.38 12.58
C ALA A 72 -6.22 -8.68 12.45
N VAL A 73 -5.40 -7.66 12.24
CA VAL A 73 -3.94 -7.81 12.17
C VAL A 73 -3.39 -8.35 13.50
N LYS A 74 -3.83 -7.82 14.63
CA LYS A 74 -3.45 -8.31 15.95
C LYS A 74 -3.84 -9.77 16.14
N LYS A 75 -5.09 -10.12 15.82
CA LYS A 75 -5.60 -11.50 15.97
C LYS A 75 -4.76 -12.55 15.21
N TYR A 76 -4.33 -12.22 13.99
CA TYR A 76 -3.56 -13.16 13.16
C TYR A 76 -2.05 -13.02 13.31
N GLY A 77 -1.57 -11.94 13.92
CA GLY A 77 -0.15 -11.66 14.11
C GLY A 77 0.35 -11.77 15.55
N GLU A 78 -0.53 -12.02 16.53
CA GLU A 78 -0.16 -12.03 17.97
C GLU A 78 0.95 -13.05 18.29
N ASP A 79 0.86 -14.25 17.69
CA ASP A 79 1.84 -15.32 17.87
C ASP A 79 2.85 -15.40 16.72
N SER A 80 2.86 -14.41 15.83
CA SER A 80 3.72 -14.43 14.67
C SER A 80 5.19 -14.18 15.03
N PRO A 81 6.11 -15.00 14.49
CA PRO A 81 7.55 -14.85 14.78
C PRO A 81 8.20 -13.69 14.01
N ILE A 82 7.46 -13.00 13.14
CA ILE A 82 7.97 -11.91 12.33
C ILE A 82 7.47 -10.53 12.83
N PRO A 83 8.24 -9.46 12.64
CA PRO A 83 7.75 -8.10 12.88
C PRO A 83 6.61 -7.74 11.92
N ILE A 84 5.54 -7.17 12.45
CA ILE A 84 4.39 -6.72 11.67
C ILE A 84 4.14 -5.23 11.93
N VAL A 85 4.01 -4.47 10.85
CA VAL A 85 3.64 -3.05 10.86
C VAL A 85 2.27 -2.92 10.21
N LEU A 86 1.38 -2.16 10.84
CA LEU A 86 0.14 -1.70 10.22
C LEU A 86 0.28 -0.21 9.92
N HIS A 87 0.18 0.14 8.64
CA HIS A 87 0.46 1.44 8.07
C HIS A 87 -0.81 2.05 7.45
N LEU A 88 -1.10 3.32 7.75
CA LEU A 88 -2.10 4.09 7.03
C LEU A 88 -1.50 4.53 5.68
N ASP A 89 -2.15 4.13 4.58
CA ASP A 89 -1.79 4.49 3.22
C ASP A 89 -2.64 5.69 2.78
N HIS A 90 -2.01 6.74 2.28
CA HIS A 90 -2.64 8.01 1.85
C HIS A 90 -3.62 8.63 2.85
N GLY A 91 -3.14 8.95 4.06
CA GLY A 91 -3.91 9.79 5.00
C GLY A 91 -4.17 11.17 4.39
N ARG A 92 -5.44 11.56 4.32
CA ARG A 92 -5.89 12.78 3.62
C ARG A 92 -5.57 14.05 4.40
N ASP A 93 -5.62 13.97 5.72
CA ASP A 93 -5.49 15.09 6.65
C ASP A 93 -4.98 14.63 8.02
N PHE A 94 -4.73 15.56 8.90
CA PHE A 94 -4.29 15.28 10.26
C PHE A 94 -5.28 14.37 11.01
N ASP A 95 -6.58 14.62 10.85
CA ASP A 95 -7.61 13.88 11.58
C ASP A 95 -7.68 12.40 11.14
N SER A 96 -7.50 12.12 9.84
CA SER A 96 -7.39 10.76 9.32
C SER A 96 -6.19 10.02 9.91
N CYS A 97 -5.03 10.68 10.01
CA CYS A 97 -3.83 10.11 10.67
C CYS A 97 -4.07 9.87 12.16
N ALA A 98 -4.65 10.83 12.85
CA ALA A 98 -4.96 10.72 14.28
C ALA A 98 -5.98 9.60 14.56
N ALA A 99 -7.00 9.43 13.71
CA ALA A 99 -7.98 8.35 13.83
C ALA A 99 -7.34 6.97 13.60
N ALA A 100 -6.46 6.84 12.61
CA ALA A 100 -5.72 5.60 12.36
C ALA A 100 -4.82 5.23 13.55
N ILE A 101 -4.07 6.18 14.09
CA ILE A 101 -3.22 5.99 15.28
C ILE A 101 -4.08 5.57 16.49
N ALA A 102 -5.21 6.25 16.71
CA ALA A 102 -6.13 5.89 17.79
C ALA A 102 -6.74 4.50 17.59
N GLY A 103 -6.95 4.07 16.34
CA GLY A 103 -7.41 2.74 15.96
C GLY A 103 -6.37 1.63 16.10
N GLY A 104 -5.10 1.95 16.35
CA GLY A 104 -4.03 0.98 16.58
C GLY A 104 -3.02 0.81 15.46
N TYR A 105 -2.98 1.73 14.50
CA TYR A 105 -1.94 1.76 13.48
C TYR A 105 -0.58 2.13 14.09
N THR A 106 0.47 1.47 13.64
CA THR A 106 1.85 1.66 14.13
C THR A 106 2.71 2.51 13.21
N SER A 107 2.16 2.88 12.06
CA SER A 107 2.75 3.78 11.08
C SER A 107 1.64 4.51 10.32
N VAL A 108 1.85 5.75 9.93
CA VAL A 108 0.89 6.52 9.13
C VAL A 108 1.59 7.28 8.02
N MET A 109 0.91 7.44 6.88
CA MET A 109 1.30 8.37 5.85
C MET A 109 0.36 9.58 5.84
N ILE A 110 0.94 10.76 5.69
CA ILE A 110 0.22 12.00 5.38
C ILE A 110 0.57 12.43 3.95
N ASP A 111 -0.44 12.50 3.10
CA ASP A 111 -0.27 12.90 1.71
C ASP A 111 -0.61 14.39 1.52
N GLY A 112 0.42 15.22 1.62
CA GLY A 112 0.36 16.65 1.31
C GLY A 112 0.93 16.99 -0.08
N SER A 113 1.14 16.01 -0.97
CA SER A 113 1.82 16.19 -2.26
C SER A 113 1.15 17.18 -3.21
N SER A 114 -0.16 17.37 -3.08
CA SER A 114 -0.96 18.34 -3.84
C SER A 114 -0.85 19.79 -3.32
N LEU A 115 -0.30 20.00 -2.12
CA LEU A 115 -0.14 21.30 -1.49
C LEU A 115 1.15 21.99 -1.96
N ALA A 116 1.23 23.31 -1.71
CA ALA A 116 2.51 24.01 -1.84
C ALA A 116 3.55 23.42 -0.86
N PHE A 117 4.84 23.48 -1.24
CA PHE A 117 5.91 22.83 -0.47
C PHE A 117 5.89 23.18 1.03
N ASP A 118 5.76 24.47 1.37
CA ASP A 118 5.78 24.89 2.77
C ASP A 118 4.51 24.46 3.53
N GLU A 119 3.35 24.40 2.87
CA GLU A 119 2.10 23.89 3.44
C GLU A 119 2.21 22.38 3.69
N ASN A 120 2.77 21.61 2.75
CA ASN A 120 3.04 20.18 2.92
C ASN A 120 4.01 19.95 4.10
N VAL A 121 5.07 20.76 4.22
CA VAL A 121 6.01 20.71 5.35
C VAL A 121 5.29 20.95 6.69
N GLU A 122 4.43 21.97 6.79
CA GLU A 122 3.72 22.27 8.03
C GLU A 122 2.77 21.15 8.42
N LEU A 123 1.95 20.66 7.48
CA LEU A 123 1.03 19.54 7.70
C LEU A 123 1.79 18.27 8.14
N THR A 124 2.84 17.90 7.41
CA THR A 124 3.64 16.72 7.72
C THR A 124 4.30 16.85 9.10
N ARG A 125 4.84 18.02 9.44
CA ARG A 125 5.46 18.28 10.74
C ARG A 125 4.47 18.16 11.91
N GLU A 126 3.24 18.62 11.71
CA GLU A 126 2.16 18.48 12.71
C GLU A 126 1.86 16.99 12.97
N VAL A 127 1.71 16.20 11.91
CA VAL A 127 1.48 14.75 12.02
C VAL A 127 2.68 14.05 12.67
N VAL A 128 3.92 14.38 12.29
CA VAL A 128 5.15 13.83 12.88
C VAL A 128 5.17 14.09 14.40
N LYS A 129 4.93 15.31 14.82
CA LYS A 129 4.89 15.66 16.25
C LYS A 129 3.86 14.83 17.02
N TYR A 130 2.68 14.64 16.44
CA TYR A 130 1.59 13.88 17.07
C TYR A 130 1.91 12.38 17.12
N ALA A 131 2.39 11.82 16.01
CA ALA A 131 2.68 10.40 15.86
C ALA A 131 3.91 9.96 16.68
N HIS A 132 5.03 10.69 16.61
CA HIS A 132 6.25 10.36 17.33
C HIS A 132 6.05 10.39 18.85
N ALA A 133 5.22 11.29 19.38
CA ALA A 133 4.85 11.30 20.80
C ALA A 133 4.11 10.01 21.25
N ARG A 134 3.68 9.19 20.29
CA ARG A 134 2.97 7.91 20.49
C ARG A 134 3.76 6.69 20.02
N GLY A 135 5.01 6.88 19.59
CA GLY A 135 5.86 5.83 19.07
C GLY A 135 5.44 5.32 17.68
N VAL A 136 4.71 6.13 16.90
CA VAL A 136 4.23 5.83 15.57
C VAL A 136 5.10 6.54 14.54
N SER A 137 5.57 5.79 13.51
CA SER A 137 6.37 6.35 12.41
C SER A 137 5.49 7.05 11.39
N VAL A 138 6.09 8.01 10.66
CA VAL A 138 5.41 8.83 9.66
C VAL A 138 6.09 8.75 8.31
N GLU A 139 5.29 8.57 7.27
CA GLU A 139 5.63 8.73 5.86
C GLU A 139 5.02 10.02 5.34
N GLY A 140 5.77 10.80 4.57
CA GLY A 140 5.26 11.94 3.81
C GLY A 140 5.36 11.68 2.32
N GLU A 141 4.86 12.59 1.49
CA GLU A 141 4.98 12.51 0.03
C GLU A 141 5.45 13.83 -0.57
N LEU A 142 6.34 13.73 -1.57
CA LEU A 142 6.84 14.88 -2.29
C LEU A 142 6.95 14.59 -3.81
N GLY A 143 6.29 15.42 -4.60
CA GLY A 143 6.04 15.17 -6.01
C GLY A 143 4.67 14.50 -6.21
N VAL A 144 4.07 14.68 -7.38
CA VAL A 144 2.73 14.19 -7.68
C VAL A 144 2.83 13.00 -8.62
N LEU A 145 2.15 11.91 -8.30
CA LEU A 145 2.01 10.75 -9.17
C LEU A 145 0.74 10.85 -10.00
N ALA A 146 0.84 10.59 -11.31
CA ALA A 146 -0.34 10.48 -12.17
C ALA A 146 -1.12 9.20 -11.89
N GLY A 147 -2.42 9.21 -12.20
CA GLY A 147 -3.32 8.06 -12.07
C GLY A 147 -4.34 8.23 -10.95
N VAL A 148 -5.01 7.13 -10.63
CA VAL A 148 -6.06 7.09 -9.60
C VAL A 148 -5.71 6.00 -8.58
N GLU A 149 -5.66 6.38 -7.31
CA GLU A 149 -5.59 5.46 -6.18
C GLU A 149 -6.43 6.03 -5.05
N ASP A 150 -7.44 5.28 -4.63
CA ASP A 150 -8.43 5.69 -3.63
C ASP A 150 -9.03 7.09 -3.94
N HIS A 151 -8.72 8.09 -3.13
CA HIS A 151 -9.17 9.48 -3.32
C HIS A 151 -8.15 10.37 -4.04
N VAL A 152 -6.97 9.84 -4.34
CA VAL A 152 -5.90 10.58 -5.03
C VAL A 152 -6.10 10.47 -6.53
N PHE A 153 -6.19 11.60 -7.22
CA PHE A 153 -6.28 11.69 -8.67
C PHE A 153 -5.36 12.79 -9.20
N SER A 154 -4.56 12.46 -10.21
CA SER A 154 -3.79 13.45 -10.96
C SER A 154 -3.65 13.05 -12.43
N GLU A 155 -3.81 14.02 -13.34
CA GLU A 155 -3.60 13.81 -14.77
C GLU A 155 -2.12 13.75 -15.16
N GLY A 156 -1.22 14.29 -14.33
CA GLY A 156 0.20 14.35 -14.62
C GLY A 156 1.08 14.14 -13.40
N SER A 157 2.31 13.70 -13.64
CA SER A 157 3.33 13.53 -12.60
C SER A 157 4.29 14.71 -12.55
N THR A 158 4.71 15.08 -11.34
CA THR A 158 5.85 15.98 -11.13
C THR A 158 6.94 15.22 -10.39
N TYR A 159 8.13 15.12 -10.97
CA TYR A 159 9.25 14.43 -10.35
C TYR A 159 9.73 15.11 -9.07
N THR A 160 10.10 14.31 -8.08
CA THR A 160 10.65 14.81 -6.83
C THR A 160 12.01 15.46 -7.07
N ASN A 161 12.17 16.70 -6.62
CA ASN A 161 13.46 17.38 -6.63
C ASN A 161 14.33 16.88 -5.45
N PRO A 162 15.53 16.33 -5.70
CA PRO A 162 16.39 15.76 -4.66
C PRO A 162 16.75 16.74 -3.53
N LEU A 163 17.04 17.98 -3.82
CA LEU A 163 17.37 18.98 -2.80
C LEU A 163 16.15 19.34 -1.94
N LYS A 164 14.96 19.39 -2.55
CA LYS A 164 13.71 19.59 -1.82
C LYS A 164 13.34 18.38 -0.95
N ALA A 165 13.68 17.17 -1.36
CA ALA A 165 13.50 15.98 -0.54
C ALA A 165 14.35 16.06 0.74
N VAL A 166 15.62 16.45 0.65
CA VAL A 166 16.49 16.64 1.82
C VAL A 166 15.98 17.77 2.72
N GLU A 167 15.56 18.89 2.13
CA GLU A 167 14.95 20.00 2.87
C GLU A 167 13.69 19.55 3.62
N PHE A 168 12.86 18.70 2.98
CA PHE A 168 11.64 18.15 3.55
C PHE A 168 11.94 17.27 4.77
N PHE A 169 12.86 16.30 4.67
CA PHE A 169 13.29 15.49 5.81
C PHE A 169 13.78 16.35 6.97
N ARG A 170 14.60 17.35 6.68
CA ARG A 170 15.20 18.25 7.70
C ARG A 170 14.12 19.08 8.41
N LYS A 171 13.14 19.62 7.66
CA LYS A 171 12.10 20.48 8.21
C LYS A 171 11.00 19.72 8.97
N THR A 172 10.67 18.51 8.52
CA THR A 172 9.55 17.73 9.05
C THR A 172 9.97 16.71 10.10
N GLY A 173 11.16 16.13 9.99
CA GLY A 173 11.59 15.00 10.80
C GLY A 173 10.86 13.69 10.46
N VAL A 174 10.30 13.59 9.27
CA VAL A 174 9.59 12.40 8.78
C VAL A 174 10.53 11.19 8.67
N ASP A 175 10.03 9.97 8.88
CA ASP A 175 10.84 8.73 8.85
C ASP A 175 11.02 8.17 7.44
N ALA A 176 10.03 8.38 6.59
CA ALA A 176 10.01 7.90 5.21
C ALA A 176 9.39 8.94 4.26
N LEU A 177 9.81 8.93 3.01
CA LEU A 177 9.31 9.84 1.99
C LEU A 177 8.95 9.08 0.71
N ALA A 178 7.69 9.13 0.33
CA ALA A 178 7.23 8.71 -0.99
C ALA A 178 7.73 9.72 -2.03
N ILE A 179 8.38 9.20 -3.07
CA ILE A 179 8.98 10.01 -4.14
C ILE A 179 8.35 9.71 -5.49
N SER A 180 8.14 10.75 -6.28
CA SER A 180 7.73 10.63 -7.68
C SER A 180 8.96 10.53 -8.58
N TYR A 181 9.13 9.37 -9.19
CA TYR A 181 10.27 9.06 -10.07
C TYR A 181 9.89 8.24 -11.30
N GLY A 182 8.61 8.31 -11.71
CA GLY A 182 8.09 7.70 -12.93
C GLY A 182 7.13 6.54 -12.73
N THR A 183 6.78 6.21 -11.49
CA THR A 183 5.65 5.31 -11.18
C THR A 183 4.32 6.04 -11.37
N MET A 184 3.23 5.27 -11.47
CA MET A 184 1.87 5.77 -11.64
C MET A 184 0.89 4.91 -10.84
N HIS A 185 -0.15 5.52 -10.31
CA HIS A 185 -1.23 4.79 -9.65
C HIS A 185 -2.10 3.99 -10.63
N GLY A 186 -2.78 2.95 -10.13
CA GLY A 186 -3.72 2.13 -10.90
C GLY A 186 -3.09 1.06 -11.78
N ALA A 187 -3.93 0.41 -12.60
CA ALA A 187 -3.58 -0.77 -13.39
C ALA A 187 -3.15 -0.45 -14.84
N SER A 188 -3.20 0.79 -15.29
CA SER A 188 -2.94 1.20 -16.67
C SER A 188 -1.71 2.09 -16.76
N LYS A 189 -0.55 1.52 -16.42
CA LYS A 189 0.71 2.27 -16.32
C LYS A 189 1.47 2.42 -17.66
N GLY A 190 0.95 1.84 -18.72
CA GLY A 190 1.61 1.78 -20.04
C GLY A 190 2.60 0.61 -20.16
N LYS A 191 2.86 0.18 -21.42
CA LYS A 191 3.85 -0.84 -21.70
C LYS A 191 5.27 -0.27 -21.50
N ASN A 192 6.14 -1.02 -20.83
CA ASN A 192 7.56 -0.70 -20.70
C ASN A 192 7.85 0.62 -19.97
N VAL A 193 7.18 0.87 -18.87
CA VAL A 193 7.51 2.00 -17.98
C VAL A 193 8.95 1.84 -17.50
N LYS A 194 9.72 2.91 -17.66
CA LYS A 194 11.08 3.03 -17.11
C LYS A 194 11.10 4.05 -16.00
N LEU A 195 11.61 3.63 -14.85
CA LEU A 195 11.72 4.48 -13.69
C LEU A 195 12.96 5.38 -13.76
N ARG A 196 12.83 6.61 -13.32
CA ARG A 196 13.92 7.59 -13.20
C ARG A 196 14.71 7.35 -11.91
N LYS A 197 15.37 6.18 -11.85
CA LYS A 197 16.08 5.68 -10.65
C LYS A 197 17.19 6.62 -10.18
N GLU A 198 17.73 7.42 -11.09
CA GLU A 198 18.72 8.47 -10.78
C GLU A 198 18.20 9.51 -9.76
N ILE A 199 16.89 9.70 -9.67
CA ILE A 199 16.27 10.58 -8.65
C ILE A 199 16.44 9.95 -7.25
N ALA A 200 16.15 8.66 -7.11
CA ALA A 200 16.33 7.94 -5.85
C ALA A 200 17.82 7.92 -5.41
N VAL A 201 18.74 7.66 -6.36
CA VAL A 201 20.19 7.70 -6.11
C VAL A 201 20.60 9.09 -5.61
N ALA A 202 20.21 10.15 -6.30
CA ALA A 202 20.56 11.52 -5.92
C ALA A 202 20.04 11.90 -4.53
N ILE A 203 18.79 11.52 -4.20
CA ILE A 203 18.23 11.77 -2.87
C ILE A 203 19.01 10.99 -1.81
N ARG A 204 19.29 9.70 -2.05
CA ARG A 204 20.03 8.85 -1.12
C ARG A 204 21.43 9.40 -0.83
N GLU A 205 22.15 9.80 -1.87
CA GLU A 205 23.49 10.39 -1.71
C GLU A 205 23.44 11.70 -0.92
N CYS A 206 22.48 12.58 -1.22
CA CYS A 206 22.31 13.82 -0.47
C CYS A 206 21.98 13.56 1.00
N LEU A 207 21.06 12.62 1.30
CA LEU A 207 20.73 12.24 2.68
C LEU A 207 21.95 11.68 3.43
N ASN A 208 22.73 10.81 2.78
CA ASN A 208 23.94 10.25 3.36
C ASN A 208 25.00 11.33 3.64
N HIS A 209 25.19 12.29 2.70
CA HIS A 209 26.11 13.40 2.87
C HIS A 209 25.73 14.29 4.07
N GLU A 210 24.44 14.53 4.25
CA GLU A 210 23.92 15.35 5.36
C GLU A 210 23.81 14.58 6.68
N GLY A 211 24.04 13.27 6.69
CA GLY A 211 23.86 12.41 7.86
C GLY A 211 22.39 12.29 8.30
N ILE A 212 21.45 12.50 7.38
CA ILE A 212 20.01 12.40 7.64
C ILE A 212 19.56 10.97 7.38
N PHE A 213 18.97 10.33 8.40
CA PHE A 213 18.25 9.08 8.20
C PHE A 213 16.91 9.38 7.51
N GLY A 214 16.55 8.58 6.52
CA GLY A 214 15.27 8.66 5.83
C GLY A 214 15.11 7.48 4.88
N ALA A 215 13.97 6.82 4.89
CA ALA A 215 13.64 5.77 3.94
C ALA A 215 12.96 6.39 2.70
N LEU A 216 13.23 5.83 1.52
CA LEU A 216 12.54 6.24 0.29
C LEU A 216 11.47 5.20 -0.08
N VAL A 217 10.30 5.67 -0.46
CA VAL A 217 9.14 4.85 -0.75
C VAL A 217 8.70 5.01 -2.21
N SER A 218 8.32 3.89 -2.82
CA SER A 218 7.79 3.82 -4.17
C SER A 218 6.30 3.50 -4.13
N HIS A 219 5.46 4.48 -4.45
CA HIS A 219 4.03 4.31 -4.68
C HIS A 219 3.76 3.95 -6.14
N GLY A 220 2.53 3.50 -6.43
CA GLY A 220 2.14 3.15 -7.80
C GLY A 220 2.96 2.00 -8.39
N SER A 221 3.42 1.06 -7.58
CA SER A 221 4.42 0.05 -7.96
C SER A 221 3.84 -1.35 -8.22
N SER A 222 2.54 -1.53 -8.25
CA SER A 222 1.92 -2.82 -8.59
C SER A 222 2.43 -3.35 -9.92
N THR A 223 2.68 -4.66 -9.97
CA THR A 223 3.29 -5.34 -11.13
C THR A 223 2.28 -5.75 -12.18
N VAL A 224 1.00 -5.86 -11.80
CA VAL A 224 -0.11 -6.28 -12.66
C VAL A 224 0.25 -7.56 -13.43
N PRO A 225 0.36 -8.71 -12.76
CA PRO A 225 0.84 -9.93 -13.38
C PRO A 225 -0.05 -10.35 -14.56
N ALA A 226 0.54 -10.51 -15.73
CA ALA A 226 -0.19 -10.79 -16.97
C ALA A 226 -1.07 -12.06 -16.85
N TYR A 227 -0.58 -13.10 -16.16
CA TYR A 227 -1.33 -14.34 -15.98
C TYR A 227 -2.64 -14.14 -15.19
N ILE A 228 -2.66 -13.25 -14.18
CA ILE A 228 -3.89 -12.93 -13.43
C ILE A 228 -4.89 -12.20 -14.33
N VAL A 229 -4.42 -11.27 -15.16
CA VAL A 229 -5.25 -10.56 -16.15
C VAL A 229 -5.84 -11.54 -17.16
N ASP A 230 -5.03 -12.46 -17.69
CA ASP A 230 -5.45 -13.49 -18.64
C ASP A 230 -6.49 -14.44 -18.02
N GLU A 231 -6.28 -14.89 -16.77
CA GLU A 231 -7.24 -15.73 -16.06
C GLU A 231 -8.56 -15.00 -15.77
N ILE A 232 -8.50 -13.70 -15.34
CA ILE A 232 -9.71 -12.88 -15.17
C ILE A 232 -10.48 -12.78 -16.49
N ASN A 233 -9.79 -12.56 -17.59
CA ASN A 233 -10.43 -12.45 -18.91
C ASN A 233 -10.98 -13.81 -19.38
N GLY A 234 -10.27 -14.91 -19.15
CA GLY A 234 -10.76 -16.28 -19.40
C GLY A 234 -12.02 -16.62 -18.59
N LEU A 235 -12.22 -15.99 -17.43
CA LEU A 235 -13.43 -16.11 -16.59
C LEU A 235 -14.50 -15.04 -16.92
N GLY A 236 -14.48 -14.49 -18.13
CA GLY A 236 -15.46 -13.51 -18.60
C GLY A 236 -15.19 -12.08 -18.13
N GLY A 237 -13.95 -11.74 -17.83
CA GLY A 237 -13.50 -10.36 -17.66
C GLY A 237 -13.22 -9.68 -19.01
N THR A 238 -13.04 -8.36 -18.97
CA THR A 238 -12.77 -7.52 -20.15
C THR A 238 -11.63 -6.53 -19.89
N LEU A 239 -10.62 -6.94 -19.12
CA LEU A 239 -9.48 -6.09 -18.81
C LEU A 239 -8.61 -5.92 -20.07
N THR A 240 -8.41 -4.67 -20.48
CA THR A 240 -7.57 -4.30 -21.62
C THR A 240 -6.65 -3.14 -21.27
N GLY A 241 -5.46 -3.09 -21.85
CA GLY A 241 -4.50 -2.02 -21.58
C GLY A 241 -3.99 -2.00 -20.13
N THR A 242 -4.03 -3.16 -19.45
CA THR A 242 -3.71 -3.32 -18.03
C THR A 242 -2.26 -3.77 -17.92
N TYR A 243 -1.40 -2.89 -17.45
CA TYR A 243 0.05 -3.11 -17.30
C TYR A 243 0.54 -2.51 -16.00
N GLY A 244 1.51 -3.14 -15.36
CA GLY A 244 2.18 -2.67 -14.16
C GLY A 244 3.65 -2.35 -14.40
N ILE A 245 4.40 -2.21 -13.30
CA ILE A 245 5.85 -2.03 -13.33
C ILE A 245 6.51 -3.41 -13.42
N ALA A 246 7.48 -3.54 -14.30
CA ALA A 246 8.26 -4.78 -14.38
C ALA A 246 9.02 -5.03 -13.07
N VAL A 247 9.03 -6.27 -12.60
CA VAL A 247 9.73 -6.65 -11.36
C VAL A 247 11.20 -6.24 -11.40
N SER A 248 11.86 -6.42 -12.55
CA SER A 248 13.26 -6.00 -12.74
C SER A 248 13.49 -4.49 -12.53
N GLU A 249 12.52 -3.65 -12.89
CA GLU A 249 12.57 -2.21 -12.63
C GLU A 249 12.47 -1.91 -11.12
N LEU A 250 11.61 -2.64 -10.39
CA LEU A 250 11.47 -2.51 -8.94
C LEU A 250 12.71 -3.01 -8.20
N GLN A 251 13.29 -4.14 -8.63
CA GLN A 251 14.53 -4.66 -8.08
C GLN A 251 15.69 -3.68 -8.25
N GLU A 252 15.78 -3.08 -9.43
CA GLU A 252 16.79 -2.06 -9.70
C GLU A 252 16.54 -0.78 -8.89
N ALA A 253 15.28 -0.35 -8.74
CA ALA A 253 14.93 0.78 -7.88
C ALA A 253 15.32 0.54 -6.41
N ALA A 254 15.14 -0.68 -5.90
CA ALA A 254 15.60 -1.05 -4.56
C ALA A 254 17.13 -0.91 -4.43
N ARG A 255 17.91 -1.37 -5.42
CA ARG A 255 19.37 -1.18 -5.45
C ARG A 255 19.78 0.29 -5.55
N CYS A 256 18.91 1.13 -6.10
CA CYS A 256 19.10 2.58 -6.22
C CYS A 256 18.63 3.39 -5.01
N GLY A 257 18.21 2.73 -3.93
CA GLY A 257 17.92 3.42 -2.66
C GLY A 257 16.44 3.47 -2.26
N ILE A 258 15.51 2.84 -3.01
CA ILE A 258 14.13 2.63 -2.57
C ILE A 258 14.12 1.56 -1.48
N ASN A 259 13.36 1.80 -0.40
CA ASN A 259 13.35 0.96 0.81
C ASN A 259 11.97 0.37 1.13
N LYS A 260 10.89 0.89 0.54
CA LYS A 260 9.52 0.38 0.66
C LYS A 260 8.85 0.46 -0.71
N ILE A 261 8.09 -0.57 -1.07
CA ILE A 261 7.39 -0.67 -2.36
C ILE A 261 5.92 -1.00 -2.07
N ASN A 262 5.02 -0.10 -2.45
CA ASN A 262 3.58 -0.25 -2.23
C ASN A 262 2.93 -1.08 -3.34
N VAL A 263 2.13 -2.08 -2.92
CA VAL A 263 1.40 -2.98 -3.81
C VAL A 263 -0.06 -3.08 -3.37
N ASP A 264 -0.97 -2.53 -4.16
CA ASP A 264 -2.42 -2.62 -3.93
C ASP A 264 -3.14 -3.32 -5.11
N THR A 265 -2.95 -2.85 -6.33
CA THR A 265 -3.68 -3.34 -7.51
C THR A 265 -3.55 -4.86 -7.69
N ASP A 266 -2.36 -5.43 -7.46
CA ASP A 266 -2.12 -6.87 -7.62
C ASP A 266 -2.99 -7.69 -6.66
N ILE A 267 -3.15 -7.20 -5.42
CA ILE A 267 -4.02 -7.83 -4.41
C ILE A 267 -5.50 -7.75 -4.82
N ARG A 268 -5.94 -6.61 -5.34
CA ARG A 268 -7.31 -6.44 -5.84
C ARG A 268 -7.59 -7.35 -7.02
N LEU A 269 -6.66 -7.49 -7.96
CA LEU A 269 -6.77 -8.42 -9.09
C LEU A 269 -6.86 -9.87 -8.63
N ALA A 270 -6.02 -10.28 -7.66
CA ALA A 270 -6.07 -11.63 -7.10
C ALA A 270 -7.44 -11.94 -6.47
N VAL A 271 -8.02 -11.01 -5.70
CA VAL A 271 -9.37 -11.16 -5.16
C VAL A 271 -10.41 -11.25 -6.26
N THR A 272 -10.34 -10.38 -7.27
CA THR A 272 -11.26 -10.37 -8.41
C THR A 272 -11.22 -11.70 -9.17
N ARG A 273 -10.02 -12.20 -9.46
CA ARG A 273 -9.80 -13.50 -10.12
C ARG A 273 -10.50 -14.62 -9.35
N ASN A 274 -10.31 -14.65 -8.04
CA ASN A 274 -10.88 -15.68 -7.17
C ASN A 274 -12.40 -15.66 -7.12
N MET A 275 -12.98 -14.48 -6.99
CA MET A 275 -14.43 -14.34 -7.01
C MET A 275 -15.02 -14.79 -8.35
N LYS A 276 -14.36 -14.44 -9.47
CA LYS A 276 -14.81 -14.89 -10.80
C LYS A 276 -14.73 -16.41 -10.94
N GLU A 277 -13.63 -17.03 -10.51
CA GLU A 277 -13.49 -18.50 -10.53
C GLU A 277 -14.57 -19.19 -9.70
N PHE A 278 -14.83 -18.66 -8.49
CA PHE A 278 -15.88 -19.22 -7.66
C PHE A 278 -17.26 -19.18 -8.34
N PHE A 279 -17.65 -18.04 -8.90
CA PHE A 279 -18.94 -17.91 -9.59
C PHE A 279 -18.98 -18.69 -10.92
N ALA A 280 -17.86 -18.94 -11.58
CA ALA A 280 -17.79 -19.81 -12.73
C ALA A 280 -18.04 -21.28 -12.33
N GLY A 281 -17.50 -21.71 -11.19
CA GLY A 281 -17.73 -23.06 -10.65
C GLY A 281 -19.08 -23.27 -9.93
N ASN A 282 -19.81 -22.18 -9.60
CA ASN A 282 -21.08 -22.22 -8.90
C ASN A 282 -22.09 -21.26 -9.57
N PRO A 283 -22.51 -21.54 -10.81
CA PRO A 283 -23.33 -20.62 -11.59
C PRO A 283 -24.71 -20.34 -10.94
N GLU A 284 -25.25 -21.28 -10.18
CA GLU A 284 -26.52 -21.12 -9.44
C GLU A 284 -26.42 -20.03 -8.36
N LYS A 285 -25.25 -19.81 -7.79
CA LYS A 285 -25.02 -18.78 -6.78
C LYS A 285 -24.86 -17.39 -7.38
N ARG A 286 -24.49 -17.31 -8.65
CA ARG A 286 -24.28 -16.04 -9.37
C ARG A 286 -25.58 -15.22 -9.48
N ASN A 287 -26.71 -15.89 -9.57
CA ASN A 287 -28.03 -15.28 -9.72
C ASN A 287 -28.79 -15.18 -8.39
N SER A 288 -28.17 -15.51 -7.27
CA SER A 288 -28.79 -15.39 -5.96
C SER A 288 -28.92 -13.90 -5.61
N SER A 289 -30.16 -13.46 -5.38
CA SER A 289 -30.48 -12.13 -4.85
C SER A 289 -30.34 -12.05 -3.33
N SER A 290 -29.98 -13.14 -2.68
CA SER A 290 -29.85 -13.24 -1.22
C SER A 290 -28.47 -12.78 -0.77
N ILE A 291 -28.40 -11.70 0.00
CA ILE A 291 -27.19 -11.27 0.71
C ILE A 291 -26.67 -12.40 1.61
N GLY A 292 -27.57 -13.25 2.17
CA GLY A 292 -27.21 -14.44 2.94
C GLY A 292 -26.38 -15.43 2.13
N ALA A 293 -26.73 -15.69 0.86
CA ALA A 293 -25.94 -16.58 0.00
C ALA A 293 -24.55 -16.02 -0.33
N ILE A 294 -24.42 -14.70 -0.47
CA ILE A 294 -23.11 -14.04 -0.63
C ILE A 294 -22.32 -14.14 0.68
N TYR A 295 -22.97 -13.98 1.82
CA TYR A 295 -22.34 -14.11 3.14
C TYR A 295 -21.91 -15.56 3.41
N GLU A 296 -22.74 -16.55 3.14
CA GLU A 296 -22.39 -17.98 3.21
C GLU A 296 -21.23 -18.32 2.26
N LEU A 297 -21.23 -17.70 1.08
CA LEU A 297 -20.14 -17.80 0.14
C LEU A 297 -18.83 -17.26 0.72
N LEU A 298 -18.86 -16.04 1.25
CA LEU A 298 -17.70 -15.41 1.86
C LEU A 298 -17.23 -16.16 3.11
N GLU A 299 -18.16 -16.68 3.93
CA GLU A 299 -17.85 -17.50 5.11
C GLU A 299 -17.35 -18.89 4.76
N SER A 300 -18.00 -19.62 3.84
CA SER A 300 -17.56 -20.95 3.40
C SER A 300 -16.21 -20.89 2.69
N LYS A 301 -15.90 -19.78 2.06
CA LYS A 301 -14.62 -19.51 1.39
C LYS A 301 -13.58 -18.89 2.31
N ARG A 302 -13.96 -18.43 3.50
CA ARG A 302 -13.03 -17.89 4.49
C ARG A 302 -11.93 -18.89 4.87
N GLU A 303 -12.22 -20.19 4.82
CA GLU A 303 -11.27 -21.27 5.03
C GLU A 303 -10.64 -21.77 3.72
N GLN A 304 -11.37 -21.71 2.59
CA GLN A 304 -10.91 -22.15 1.28
C GLN A 304 -10.22 -21.05 0.47
N PHE A 305 -10.53 -19.78 0.73
CA PHE A 305 -9.72 -18.66 0.32
C PHE A 305 -8.45 -18.68 1.16
N ASP A 306 -7.55 -19.55 0.76
CA ASP A 306 -6.19 -19.36 1.17
C ASP A 306 -5.55 -18.36 0.20
N PRO A 307 -5.54 -17.06 0.56
CA PRO A 307 -4.97 -16.04 -0.31
C PRO A 307 -3.46 -16.23 -0.48
N ARG A 308 -2.84 -17.15 0.29
CA ARG A 308 -1.46 -17.57 0.07
C ARG A 308 -1.25 -18.12 -1.33
N VAL A 309 -2.25 -18.83 -1.89
CA VAL A 309 -2.19 -19.34 -3.27
C VAL A 309 -2.05 -18.19 -4.30
N PHE A 310 -2.54 -16.99 -4.00
CA PHE A 310 -2.55 -15.84 -4.91
C PHE A 310 -1.48 -14.81 -4.56
N LEU A 311 -1.24 -14.59 -3.28
CA LEU A 311 -0.23 -13.66 -2.82
C LEU A 311 1.18 -14.23 -2.93
N THR A 312 1.35 -15.56 -2.74
CA THR A 312 2.67 -16.18 -2.79
C THR A 312 3.42 -15.91 -4.10
N PRO A 313 2.84 -16.09 -5.31
CA PRO A 313 3.56 -15.77 -6.54
C PRO A 313 3.93 -14.28 -6.67
N ILE A 314 3.04 -13.38 -6.23
CA ILE A 314 3.29 -11.94 -6.28
C ILE A 314 4.38 -11.56 -5.29
N MET A 315 4.30 -12.07 -4.07
CA MET A 315 5.28 -11.80 -3.02
C MET A 315 6.61 -12.47 -3.29
N ASP A 316 6.62 -13.70 -3.80
CA ASP A 316 7.85 -14.38 -4.24
C ASP A 316 8.61 -13.51 -5.24
N THR A 317 7.89 -12.92 -6.19
CA THR A 317 8.47 -12.05 -7.21
C THR A 317 9.03 -10.74 -6.62
N VAL A 318 8.38 -10.15 -5.61
CA VAL A 318 8.79 -8.88 -4.98
C VAL A 318 9.86 -9.09 -3.91
N MET A 319 9.82 -10.23 -3.19
CA MET A 319 10.64 -10.46 -1.98
C MET A 319 11.90 -11.28 -2.25
N THR A 320 11.97 -12.05 -3.33
CA THR A 320 13.14 -12.87 -3.69
C THR A 320 14.09 -12.19 -4.67
N GLY A 321 13.81 -10.95 -5.05
CA GLY A 321 14.58 -10.14 -5.97
C GLY A 321 15.83 -9.48 -5.39
#